data_1da3915312b445906453fd23fb91c8f4
#
_entry.id   1da3915312b445906453fd23fb91c8f4
#
_cell.length_a   1.000
_cell.length_b   1.000
_cell.length_c   1.000
_cell.angle_alpha   90.00
_cell.angle_beta   90.00
_cell.angle_gamma   90.00
#
_symmetry.space_group_name_H-M   'P 1'
#
loop_
_entity.id
_entity.type
_entity.pdbx_description
1 polymer ?
#
loop_
_entity_poly.entity_id
_entity_poly.type
_entity_poly.pdbx_seq_one_letter_code
_entity_poly.pdbx_strand_id
1 'polypeptide(L)'
;MRVLEKAVDMLSVSYIGKPPQPRKFKIRFRDGTLKTIKVDQVKRVDSVTPAGHPNFVYYCYSEVDDKIVDYELRYFVKEMRWELYRVYE
;
A
#
# COMPACT_ATOMS: atom_id res chain seq x y z
N MET A 1 -6.99 13.90 5.49
CA MET A 1 -7.04 12.57 4.86
C MET A 1 -7.43 12.70 3.40
N ARG A 2 -6.77 11.99 2.54
CA ARG A 2 -7.06 12.03 1.11
C ARG A 2 -7.13 10.61 0.56
N VAL A 3 -8.27 10.26 -0.07
CA VAL A 3 -8.49 8.97 -0.69
C VAL A 3 -8.00 9.02 -2.13
N LEU A 4 -7.09 8.12 -2.49
CA LEU A 4 -6.44 8.11 -3.80
C LEU A 4 -6.87 6.92 -4.67
N GLU A 5 -7.05 5.75 -4.08
CA GLU A 5 -7.39 4.49 -4.78
C GLU A 5 -6.50 4.27 -6.01
N LYS A 6 -5.19 4.47 -5.84
CA LYS A 6 -4.25 4.47 -6.96
C LYS A 6 -3.46 3.17 -7.02
N ALA A 7 -3.57 2.45 -8.14
CA ALA A 7 -2.79 1.23 -8.36
C ALA A 7 -1.30 1.55 -8.40
N VAL A 8 -0.50 0.70 -7.75
CA VAL A 8 0.95 0.87 -7.67
C VAL A 8 1.65 -0.45 -7.98
N ASP A 9 2.88 -0.35 -8.45
CA ASP A 9 3.76 -1.49 -8.58
C ASP A 9 4.44 -1.70 -7.24
N MET A 10 4.38 -2.94 -6.72
CA MET A 10 4.86 -3.23 -5.38
C MET A 10 5.94 -4.30 -5.40
N LEU A 11 7.05 -4.01 -4.71
CA LEU A 11 7.99 -5.03 -4.30
C LEU A 11 7.52 -5.55 -2.95
N SER A 12 7.08 -6.81 -2.91
CA SER A 12 6.59 -7.42 -1.68
C SER A 12 7.30 -8.72 -1.41
N VAL A 13 7.26 -9.15 -0.14
CA VAL A 13 7.84 -10.42 0.28
C VAL A 13 6.72 -11.29 0.82
N SER A 14 6.66 -12.54 0.35
CA SER A 14 5.66 -13.49 0.81
C SER A 14 6.32 -14.52 1.72
N TYR A 15 5.73 -14.70 2.91
CA TYR A 15 6.12 -15.73 3.87
C TYR A 15 4.98 -16.73 4.00
N ILE A 16 5.33 -17.98 4.32
CA ILE A 16 4.34 -19.05 4.49
C ILE A 16 3.30 -18.66 5.53
N GLY A 17 2.01 -18.74 5.14
CA GLY A 17 0.90 -18.52 6.06
C GLY A 17 0.66 -17.09 6.48
N LYS A 18 1.26 -16.13 5.81
CA LYS A 18 1.11 -14.70 6.15
C LYS A 18 0.70 -13.90 4.92
N PRO A 19 0.01 -12.77 5.12
CA PRO A 19 -0.25 -11.85 4.01
C PRO A 19 1.07 -11.35 3.41
N PRO A 20 1.10 -11.03 2.11
CA PRO A 20 2.31 -10.47 1.51
C PRO A 20 2.69 -9.17 2.20
N GLN A 21 3.99 -8.94 2.40
CA GLN A 21 4.49 -7.76 3.09
C GLN A 21 5.01 -6.74 2.09
N PRO A 22 4.45 -5.52 2.09
CA PRO A 22 4.91 -4.49 1.17
C PRO A 22 6.26 -3.94 1.63
N ARG A 23 7.18 -3.78 0.69
CA ARG A 23 8.52 -3.27 0.99
C ARG A 23 8.77 -1.92 0.35
N LYS A 24 8.41 -1.78 -0.92
CA LYS A 24 8.72 -0.59 -1.69
C LYS A 24 7.77 -0.54 -2.88
N PHE A 25 7.26 0.63 -3.21
CA PHE A 25 6.35 0.75 -4.34
C PHE A 25 6.66 1.96 -5.20
N LYS A 26 6.26 1.88 -6.45
CA LYS A 26 6.37 2.98 -7.40
C LYS A 26 5.00 3.55 -7.68
N ILE A 27 4.91 4.86 -7.62
CA ILE A 27 3.68 5.59 -7.94
C ILE A 27 3.95 6.48 -9.14
N ARG A 28 3.04 6.44 -10.12
CA ARG A 28 3.12 7.27 -11.32
C ARG A 28 2.17 8.44 -11.17
N PHE A 29 2.68 9.63 -11.36
CA PHE A 29 1.87 10.86 -11.33
C PHE A 29 1.35 11.19 -12.73
N ARG A 30 0.40 12.14 -12.80
CA ARG A 30 -0.23 12.52 -14.06
C ARG A 30 0.74 13.05 -15.10
N ASP A 31 1.80 13.72 -14.64
CA ASP A 31 2.82 14.28 -15.54
C ASP A 31 3.80 13.23 -16.07
N GLY A 32 3.58 11.95 -15.71
CA GLY A 32 4.43 10.85 -16.14
C GLY A 32 5.62 10.58 -15.23
N THR A 33 5.85 11.39 -14.20
CA THR A 33 6.94 11.13 -13.26
C THR A 33 6.63 9.92 -12.39
N LEU A 34 7.69 9.20 -12.02
CA LEU A 34 7.61 8.07 -11.11
C LEU A 34 8.30 8.42 -9.80
N LYS A 35 7.68 8.05 -8.69
CA LYS A 35 8.31 8.18 -7.38
C LYS A 35 8.32 6.82 -6.70
N THR A 36 9.46 6.47 -6.11
CA THR A 36 9.61 5.22 -5.36
C THR A 36 9.50 5.54 -3.87
N ILE A 37 8.63 4.83 -3.18
CA ILE A 37 8.40 4.98 -1.76
C ILE A 37 8.79 3.69 -1.07
N LYS A 38 9.69 3.78 -0.10
CA LYS A 38 10.04 2.66 0.76
C LYS A 38 9.03 2.62 1.90
N VAL A 39 8.47 1.45 2.18
CA VAL A 39 7.58 1.25 3.32
C VAL A 39 8.46 1.08 4.56
N ASP A 40 8.54 2.10 5.39
CA ASP A 40 9.40 2.05 6.57
C ASP A 40 8.83 1.14 7.64
N GLN A 41 7.52 1.18 7.86
CA GLN A 41 6.88 0.30 8.80
C GLN A 41 5.43 0.02 8.45
N VAL A 42 5.02 -1.23 8.61
CA VAL A 42 3.63 -1.64 8.62
C VAL A 42 3.20 -1.71 10.09
N LYS A 43 2.30 -0.82 10.49
CA LYS A 43 1.84 -0.75 11.88
C LYS A 43 0.78 -1.81 12.18
N ARG A 44 -0.07 -2.12 11.21
CA ARG A 44 -1.17 -3.05 11.36
C ARG A 44 -1.61 -3.59 10.01
N VAL A 45 -2.03 -4.85 10.00
CA VAL A 45 -2.63 -5.49 8.82
C VAL A 45 -3.99 -6.03 9.22
N ASP A 46 -5.03 -5.67 8.49
CA ASP A 46 -6.37 -6.20 8.66
C ASP A 46 -6.76 -7.01 7.43
N SER A 47 -7.49 -8.10 7.67
CA SER A 47 -8.08 -8.89 6.60
C SER A 47 -9.56 -8.53 6.52
N VAL A 48 -10.01 -8.10 5.35
CA VAL A 48 -11.41 -7.72 5.12
C VAL A 48 -11.92 -8.42 3.87
N THR A 49 -13.22 -8.72 3.84
CA THR A 49 -13.82 -9.45 2.71
C THR A 49 -15.14 -8.78 2.30
N PRO A 50 -15.07 -7.55 1.76
CA PRO A 50 -16.30 -6.88 1.33
C PRO A 50 -16.91 -7.60 0.14
N ALA A 51 -18.21 -7.91 0.23
CA ALA A 51 -18.96 -8.59 -0.84
C ALA A 51 -18.26 -9.87 -1.34
N GLY A 52 -17.56 -10.61 -0.45
CA GLY A 52 -16.88 -11.84 -0.83
C GLY A 52 -15.53 -11.66 -1.52
N HIS A 53 -15.03 -10.43 -1.61
CA HIS A 53 -13.72 -10.12 -2.23
C HIS A 53 -12.67 -9.91 -1.17
N PRO A 54 -11.73 -10.85 -0.96
CA PRO A 54 -10.74 -10.71 0.11
C PRO A 54 -9.71 -9.63 -0.21
N ASN A 55 -9.46 -8.77 0.77
CA ASN A 55 -8.45 -7.73 0.72
C ASN A 55 -7.62 -7.78 1.99
N PHE A 56 -6.35 -7.39 1.89
CA PHE A 56 -5.55 -7.05 3.05
C PHE A 56 -5.36 -5.55 3.09
N VAL A 57 -5.56 -4.96 4.26
CA VAL A 57 -5.45 -3.52 4.50
C VAL A 57 -4.24 -3.29 5.41
N TYR A 58 -3.30 -2.48 4.94
CA TYR A 58 -2.04 -2.24 5.64
C TYR A 58 -1.98 -0.77 6.07
N TYR A 59 -1.80 -0.54 7.36
CA TYR A 59 -1.62 0.80 7.89
C TYR A 59 -0.13 1.02 8.09
N CYS A 60 0.42 1.95 7.32
CA CYS A 60 1.88 2.10 7.16
C CYS A 60 2.32 3.51 7.43
N TYR A 61 3.63 3.67 7.61
CA TYR A 61 4.24 4.99 7.48
C TYR A 61 5.55 4.91 6.74
N SER A 62 5.94 6.03 6.16
CA SER A 62 7.22 6.22 5.49
C SER A 62 7.72 7.63 5.75
N GLU A 63 9.03 7.78 5.78
CA GLU A 63 9.66 9.09 5.75
C GLU A 63 9.81 9.51 4.29
N VAL A 64 9.15 10.59 3.90
CA VAL A 64 9.18 11.11 2.54
C VAL A 64 9.54 12.59 2.62
N ASP A 65 10.64 13.00 1.99
CA ASP A 65 11.11 14.38 1.98
C ASP A 65 11.19 14.96 3.40
N ASP A 66 11.83 14.22 4.31
CA ASP A 66 12.03 14.57 5.73
C ASP A 66 10.76 14.68 6.55
N LYS A 67 9.66 14.15 6.06
CA LYS A 67 8.37 14.13 6.78
C LYS A 67 7.90 12.70 6.93
N ILE A 68 7.27 12.42 8.08
CA ILE A 68 6.61 11.13 8.29
C ILE A 68 5.21 11.22 7.70
N VAL A 69 4.91 10.34 6.77
CA VAL A 69 3.60 10.25 6.12
C VAL A 69 2.96 8.93 6.49
N ASP A 70 1.77 9.00 7.07
CA ASP A 70 0.96 7.83 7.36
C ASP A 70 0.03 7.58 6.17
N TYR A 71 -0.10 6.31 5.78
CA TYR A 71 -0.93 5.95 4.65
C TYR A 71 -1.45 4.53 4.77
N GLU A 72 -2.42 4.21 3.93
CA GLU A 72 -3.04 2.90 3.86
C GLU A 72 -2.78 2.30 2.49
N LEU A 73 -2.21 1.08 2.49
CA LEU A 73 -2.10 0.26 1.29
C LEU A 73 -3.17 -0.83 1.34
N ARG A 74 -3.62 -1.27 0.18
CA ARG A 74 -4.50 -2.42 0.08
C ARG A 74 -3.98 -3.40 -0.96
N TYR A 75 -4.07 -4.69 -0.63
CA TYR A 75 -3.80 -5.75 -1.58
C TYR A 75 -5.09 -6.51 -1.86
N PHE A 76 -5.51 -6.48 -3.13
CA PHE A 76 -6.71 -7.17 -3.59
C PHE A 76 -6.29 -8.55 -4.07
N VAL A 77 -6.64 -9.57 -3.30
CA VAL A 77 -6.11 -10.93 -3.52
C VAL A 77 -6.53 -11.50 -4.87
N LYS A 78 -7.78 -11.36 -5.26
CA LYS A 78 -8.27 -11.92 -6.53
C LYS A 78 -7.67 -11.24 -7.75
N GLU A 79 -7.46 -9.93 -7.68
CA GLU A 79 -6.91 -9.15 -8.77
C GLU A 79 -5.39 -9.14 -8.77
N MET A 80 -4.76 -9.61 -7.70
CA MET A 80 -3.30 -9.54 -7.51
C MET A 80 -2.78 -8.12 -7.72
N ARG A 81 -3.46 -7.16 -7.09
CA ARG A 81 -3.19 -5.73 -7.30
C ARG A 81 -3.00 -5.02 -5.97
N TRP A 82 -1.99 -4.18 -5.91
CA TRP A 82 -1.76 -3.27 -4.80
C TRP A 82 -2.27 -1.89 -5.14
N GLU A 83 -2.83 -1.21 -4.13
CA GLU A 83 -3.25 0.19 -4.25
C GLU A 83 -2.72 1.00 -3.09
N LEU A 84 -2.26 2.21 -3.38
CA LEU A 84 -2.15 3.26 -2.38
C LEU A 84 -3.56 3.82 -2.22
N TYR A 85 -4.22 3.40 -1.13
CA TYR A 85 -5.65 3.65 -0.97
C TYR A 85 -5.93 5.05 -0.45
N ARG A 86 -5.24 5.45 0.62
CA ARG A 86 -5.40 6.80 1.18
C ARG A 86 -4.14 7.25 1.90
N VAL A 87 -4.00 8.56 2.00
CA VAL A 87 -2.91 9.20 2.74
C VAL A 87 -3.52 9.99 3.88
N TYR A 88 -2.98 9.83 5.07
CA TYR A 88 -3.40 10.58 6.26
C TYR A 88 -2.49 11.79 6.41
N GLU A 89 -3.03 12.96 6.24
CA GLU A 89 -2.29 14.22 6.32
C GLU A 89 -2.62 15.00 7.59
#